data_c0b34e8ac01597b24fa61a418dfd36a9
#
_entry.id   c0b34e8ac01597b24fa61a418dfd36a9
#
_cell.length_a   1.000
_cell.length_b   1.000
_cell.length_c   1.000
_cell.angle_alpha   90.00
_cell.angle_beta   90.00
_cell.angle_gamma   90.00
#
_symmetry.space_group_name_H-M   'P 1'
#
loop_
_entity.id
_entity.type
_entity.pdbx_description
1 polymer ?
#
loop_
_entity_poly.entity_id
_entity_poly.type
_entity_poly.pdbx_seq_one_letter_code
_entity_poly.pdbx_strand_id
1 'polypeptide(L)'
;MENIFAKRRARLLAMKAMRENYVPGEKLVTCPHCGGESQRRDVAAALSVCPLCGYHFPMGAYYRLSSVLDPGSFRELHEKLTANDPLRFPGYGAKLDGARRKTGMNEAVVTATGTVGGSRCVVGVLDSRFLMGSMSAAVGEKLTLAIEYAGKNKLPLILFAASGGARMQEGILSLMQMAKTSAALARFSEKGLLYISVLTDPTTGGVTASFASLGDIILAEPGALIGFAGPRVIQQTIGETLPEGFQRSEFQMEHGFVDAVVPRKDLRDTLIRLLKLHGKGERHV
;
A
#
# COMPACT_ATOMS: atom_id res chain seq x y z
N MET A 1 -20.83 -14.51 -22.53
CA MET A 1 -19.43 -14.76 -22.93
C MET A 1 -18.50 -14.20 -21.84
N GLU A 2 -17.93 -15.08 -21.02
CA GLU A 2 -16.93 -14.64 -20.04
C GLU A 2 -15.72 -14.07 -20.78
N ASN A 3 -15.34 -12.85 -20.41
CA ASN A 3 -14.26 -12.13 -21.06
C ASN A 3 -12.91 -12.87 -20.84
N ILE A 4 -12.39 -13.51 -21.90
CA ILE A 4 -11.12 -14.25 -21.91
C ILE A 4 -9.97 -13.41 -21.33
N PHE A 5 -9.98 -12.09 -21.56
CA PHE A 5 -9.00 -11.16 -21.02
C PHE A 5 -9.12 -11.00 -19.49
N ALA A 6 -10.33 -11.09 -18.92
CA ALA A 6 -10.53 -11.05 -17.47
C ALA A 6 -9.93 -12.29 -16.80
N LYS A 7 -10.17 -13.48 -17.36
CA LYS A 7 -9.57 -14.73 -16.87
C LYS A 7 -8.03 -14.70 -16.96
N ARG A 8 -7.48 -14.18 -18.05
CA ARG A 8 -6.03 -14.06 -18.23
C ARG A 8 -5.40 -13.11 -17.18
N ARG A 9 -6.04 -11.99 -16.88
CA ARG A 9 -5.56 -11.01 -15.86
C ARG A 9 -5.68 -11.56 -14.43
N ALA A 10 -6.79 -12.23 -14.10
CA ALA A 10 -6.94 -12.91 -12.81
C ALA A 10 -5.87 -13.99 -12.59
N ARG A 11 -5.56 -14.76 -13.64
CA ARG A 11 -4.48 -15.74 -13.62
C ARG A 11 -3.10 -15.09 -13.44
N LEU A 12 -2.86 -13.93 -14.03
CA LEU A 12 -1.64 -13.14 -13.83
C LEU A 12 -1.49 -12.65 -12.39
N LEU A 13 -2.55 -12.14 -11.77
CA LEU A 13 -2.53 -11.73 -10.37
C LEU A 13 -2.23 -12.94 -9.47
N ALA A 14 -2.93 -14.05 -9.68
CA ALA A 14 -2.70 -15.28 -8.92
C ALA A 14 -1.27 -15.81 -9.10
N MET A 15 -0.72 -15.80 -10.33
CA MET A 15 0.66 -16.22 -10.60
C MET A 15 1.68 -15.28 -9.95
N LYS A 16 1.46 -13.96 -9.98
CA LYS A 16 2.34 -12.98 -9.32
C LYS A 16 2.28 -13.15 -7.80
N ALA A 17 1.09 -13.33 -7.23
CA ALA A 17 0.90 -13.61 -5.81
C ALA A 17 1.53 -14.96 -5.38
N MET A 18 1.37 -16.01 -6.18
CA MET A 18 1.99 -17.32 -5.93
C MET A 18 3.53 -17.28 -5.97
N ARG A 19 4.12 -16.47 -6.87
CA ARG A 19 5.59 -16.30 -6.90
C ARG A 19 6.15 -15.73 -5.59
N GLU A 20 5.40 -14.88 -4.92
CA GLU A 20 5.77 -14.32 -3.62
C GLU A 20 5.75 -15.37 -2.51
N ASN A 21 4.83 -16.34 -2.62
CA ASN A 21 4.61 -17.41 -1.66
C ASN A 21 5.30 -18.72 -2.02
N TYR A 22 5.75 -18.87 -3.30
CA TYR A 22 6.45 -20.09 -3.73
C TYR A 22 7.85 -20.14 -3.14
N VAL A 23 8.09 -21.15 -2.31
CA VAL A 23 9.40 -21.45 -1.73
C VAL A 23 9.69 -22.92 -2.00
N PRO A 24 10.69 -23.23 -2.83
CA PRO A 24 11.20 -24.58 -2.93
C PRO A 24 11.90 -24.95 -1.61
N GLY A 25 11.46 -26.01 -0.97
CA GLY A 25 12.02 -26.51 0.30
C GLY A 25 11.46 -25.85 1.55
N GLU A 26 11.72 -26.46 2.68
CA GLU A 26 11.35 -25.95 4.01
C GLU A 26 12.29 -24.81 4.40
N LYS A 27 11.91 -23.58 4.10
CA LYS A 27 12.64 -22.39 4.54
C LYS A 27 11.99 -21.83 5.80
N LEU A 28 12.78 -21.79 6.86
CA LEU A 28 12.45 -21.09 8.09
C LEU A 28 12.56 -19.57 7.88
N VAL A 29 11.70 -18.83 8.53
CA VAL A 29 11.72 -17.38 8.61
C VAL A 29 11.81 -17.01 10.08
N THR A 30 12.86 -16.28 10.43
CA THR A 30 13.03 -15.74 11.78
C THR A 30 12.22 -14.43 11.89
N CYS A 31 11.37 -14.34 12.89
CA CYS A 31 10.60 -13.13 13.16
C CYS A 31 11.51 -12.05 13.78
N PRO A 32 11.59 -10.84 13.20
CA PRO A 32 12.43 -9.77 13.74
C PRO A 32 11.92 -9.20 15.07
N HIS A 33 10.66 -9.48 15.43
CA HIS A 33 10.04 -8.99 16.66
C HIS A 33 10.26 -9.97 17.84
N CYS A 34 9.94 -11.25 17.67
CA CYS A 34 10.04 -12.23 18.78
C CYS A 34 11.24 -13.19 18.67
N GLY A 35 12.03 -13.11 17.61
CA GLY A 35 13.16 -14.03 17.36
C GLY A 35 12.75 -15.48 17.03
N GLY A 36 11.46 -15.80 17.11
CA GLY A 36 10.97 -17.16 16.84
C GLY A 36 11.06 -17.54 15.36
N GLU A 37 11.30 -18.80 15.10
CA GLU A 37 11.35 -19.36 13.75
C GLU A 37 10.02 -20.00 13.38
N SER A 38 9.56 -19.75 12.16
CA SER A 38 8.33 -20.31 11.61
C SER A 38 8.56 -20.77 10.17
N GLN A 39 7.81 -21.76 9.73
CA GLN A 39 7.85 -22.16 8.33
C GLN A 39 7.31 -21.04 7.45
N ARG A 40 7.98 -20.76 6.35
CA ARG A 40 7.54 -19.69 5.42
C ARG A 40 6.13 -19.92 4.89
N ARG A 41 5.73 -21.17 4.68
CA ARG A 41 4.37 -21.53 4.26
C ARG A 41 3.31 -21.10 5.30
N ASP A 42 3.63 -21.25 6.60
CA ASP A 42 2.68 -20.91 7.67
C ASP A 42 2.55 -19.40 7.82
N VAL A 43 3.66 -18.66 7.70
CA VAL A 43 3.64 -17.19 7.62
C VAL A 43 2.85 -16.72 6.39
N ALA A 44 3.02 -17.37 5.24
CA ALA A 44 2.26 -17.03 4.03
C ALA A 44 0.76 -17.35 4.20
N ALA A 45 0.40 -18.51 4.76
CA ALA A 45 -0.99 -18.86 5.04
C ALA A 45 -1.66 -17.89 6.02
N ALA A 46 -0.88 -17.33 6.96
CA ALA A 46 -1.31 -16.29 7.90
C ALA A 46 -1.23 -14.86 7.29
N LEU A 47 -1.28 -14.70 5.97
CA LEU A 47 -1.19 -13.42 5.28
C LEU A 47 0.08 -12.62 5.62
N SER A 48 1.23 -13.30 5.69
CA SER A 48 2.52 -12.72 6.11
C SER A 48 2.47 -12.12 7.54
N VAL A 49 1.82 -12.82 8.45
CA VAL A 49 1.81 -12.53 9.89
C VAL A 49 2.56 -13.62 10.62
N CYS A 50 3.34 -13.25 11.63
CA CYS A 50 4.04 -14.22 12.47
C CYS A 50 3.02 -15.05 13.28
N PRO A 51 3.01 -16.37 13.16
CA PRO A 51 2.06 -17.21 13.89
C PRO A 51 2.34 -17.24 15.40
N LEU A 52 3.54 -16.85 15.83
CA LEU A 52 3.96 -16.88 17.25
C LEU A 52 3.59 -15.60 18.02
N CYS A 53 3.79 -14.43 17.39
CA CYS A 53 3.62 -13.14 18.10
C CYS A 53 2.69 -12.14 17.39
N GLY A 54 2.15 -12.49 16.23
CA GLY A 54 1.28 -11.58 15.49
C GLY A 54 1.99 -10.46 14.72
N TYR A 55 3.33 -10.43 14.67
CA TYR A 55 4.07 -9.43 13.92
C TYR A 55 3.71 -9.47 12.42
N HIS A 56 3.44 -8.30 11.83
CA HIS A 56 3.08 -8.14 10.43
C HIS A 56 4.33 -7.94 9.57
N PHE A 57 4.77 -8.99 8.88
CA PHE A 57 5.87 -8.88 7.92
C PHE A 57 5.51 -8.01 6.73
N PRO A 58 6.48 -7.40 6.02
CA PRO A 58 6.24 -6.74 4.75
C PRO A 58 5.50 -7.65 3.77
N MET A 59 4.48 -7.11 3.09
CA MET A 59 3.66 -7.84 2.14
C MET A 59 3.76 -7.19 0.76
N GLY A 60 3.94 -8.02 -0.29
CA GLY A 60 4.01 -7.53 -1.65
C GLY A 60 2.68 -7.02 -2.19
N ALA A 61 2.74 -6.05 -3.12
CA ALA A 61 1.55 -5.38 -3.64
C ALA A 61 0.56 -6.36 -4.30
N TYR A 62 1.03 -7.29 -5.13
CA TYR A 62 0.13 -8.26 -5.78
C TYR A 62 -0.49 -9.24 -4.79
N TYR A 63 0.26 -9.63 -3.75
CA TYR A 63 -0.29 -10.49 -2.71
C TYR A 63 -1.36 -9.75 -1.89
N ARG A 64 -1.11 -8.48 -1.54
CA ARG A 64 -2.11 -7.61 -0.89
C ARG A 64 -3.38 -7.51 -1.74
N LEU A 65 -3.25 -7.22 -3.03
CA LEU A 65 -4.38 -7.15 -3.94
C LEU A 65 -5.15 -8.47 -4.03
N SER A 66 -4.45 -9.61 -4.07
CA SER A 66 -5.10 -10.93 -4.10
C SER A 66 -5.82 -11.28 -2.79
N SER A 67 -5.38 -10.73 -1.64
CA SER A 67 -6.01 -10.96 -0.33
C SER A 67 -7.24 -10.08 -0.09
N VAL A 68 -7.38 -8.98 -0.84
CA VAL A 68 -8.44 -7.98 -0.64
C VAL A 68 -9.51 -8.06 -1.74
N LEU A 69 -9.09 -8.16 -3.00
CA LEU A 69 -10.01 -8.15 -4.14
C LEU A 69 -10.70 -9.51 -4.33
N ASP A 70 -11.93 -9.44 -4.83
CA ASP A 70 -12.68 -10.61 -5.22
C ASP A 70 -11.99 -11.35 -6.38
N PRO A 71 -12.00 -12.68 -6.39
CA PRO A 71 -11.38 -13.46 -7.46
C PRO A 71 -11.90 -13.04 -8.85
N GLY A 72 -10.97 -12.85 -9.80
CA GLY A 72 -11.30 -12.49 -11.19
C GLY A 72 -11.62 -11.01 -11.44
N SER A 73 -11.78 -10.18 -10.39
CA SER A 73 -12.15 -8.77 -10.54
C SER A 73 -10.97 -7.85 -10.87
N PHE A 74 -9.73 -8.25 -10.58
CA PHE A 74 -8.52 -7.45 -10.74
C PHE A 74 -8.28 -6.97 -12.18
N ARG A 75 -8.05 -5.67 -12.34
CA ARG A 75 -7.59 -5.04 -13.59
C ARG A 75 -6.57 -3.97 -13.25
N GLU A 76 -5.30 -4.21 -13.60
CA GLU A 76 -4.23 -3.26 -13.36
C GLU A 76 -4.40 -2.01 -14.21
N LEU A 77 -4.19 -0.84 -13.60
CA LEU A 77 -4.18 0.47 -14.24
C LEU A 77 -2.73 0.96 -14.40
N HIS A 78 -2.46 1.62 -15.51
CA HIS A 78 -1.17 2.30 -15.76
C HIS A 78 0.08 1.40 -15.52
N GLU A 79 -0.02 0.10 -15.85
CA GLU A 79 1.05 -0.89 -15.62
C GLU A 79 2.39 -0.46 -16.23
N LYS A 80 2.36 0.14 -17.42
CA LYS A 80 3.57 0.50 -18.18
C LYS A 80 4.28 1.76 -17.68
N LEU A 81 3.63 2.55 -16.81
CA LEU A 81 4.22 3.78 -16.28
C LEU A 81 5.32 3.42 -15.28
N THR A 82 6.51 3.96 -15.50
CA THR A 82 7.72 3.65 -14.75
C THR A 82 8.58 4.89 -14.55
N ALA A 83 9.37 4.91 -13.47
CA ALA A 83 10.31 5.99 -13.23
C ALA A 83 11.41 6.01 -14.29
N ASN A 84 11.77 7.24 -14.66
CA ASN A 84 12.99 7.57 -15.36
C ASN A 84 14.00 8.17 -14.37
N ASP A 85 15.22 8.40 -14.80
CA ASP A 85 16.23 9.12 -14.03
C ASP A 85 16.38 10.55 -14.57
N PRO A 86 15.47 11.49 -14.19
CA PRO A 86 15.44 12.83 -14.79
C PRO A 86 16.65 13.69 -14.37
N LEU A 87 17.25 13.38 -13.22
CA LEU A 87 18.38 14.12 -12.67
C LEU A 87 19.74 13.45 -12.95
N ARG A 88 19.73 12.31 -13.63
CA ARG A 88 20.93 11.48 -13.87
C ARG A 88 21.70 11.20 -12.59
N PHE A 89 20.95 10.81 -11.53
CA PHE A 89 21.55 10.57 -10.22
C PHE A 89 22.46 9.32 -10.27
N PRO A 90 23.69 9.40 -9.77
CA PRO A 90 24.66 8.31 -9.88
C PRO A 90 24.11 6.98 -9.32
N GLY A 91 24.09 5.94 -10.16
CA GLY A 91 23.66 4.59 -9.81
C GLY A 91 22.13 4.40 -9.66
N TYR A 92 21.31 5.42 -9.91
CA TYR A 92 19.84 5.29 -9.73
C TYR A 92 19.22 4.33 -10.75
N GLY A 93 19.62 4.41 -12.02
CA GLY A 93 19.14 3.48 -13.05
C GLY A 93 19.39 2.02 -12.68
N ALA A 94 20.59 1.68 -12.20
CA ALA A 94 20.94 0.33 -11.77
C ALA A 94 20.09 -0.13 -10.55
N LYS A 95 19.78 0.77 -9.60
CA LYS A 95 18.89 0.49 -8.47
C LYS A 95 17.45 0.23 -8.93
N LEU A 96 16.93 0.99 -9.90
CA LEU A 96 15.61 0.77 -10.50
C LEU A 96 15.53 -0.61 -11.15
N ASP A 97 16.52 -0.96 -11.97
CA ASP A 97 16.56 -2.26 -12.64
C ASP A 97 16.70 -3.42 -11.65
N GLY A 98 17.48 -3.24 -10.60
CA GLY A 98 17.59 -4.20 -9.50
C GLY A 98 16.26 -4.41 -8.80
N ALA A 99 15.53 -3.33 -8.49
CA ALA A 99 14.23 -3.37 -7.86
C ALA A 99 13.17 -4.05 -8.75
N ARG A 100 13.15 -3.72 -10.06
CA ARG A 100 12.28 -4.36 -11.07
C ARG A 100 12.51 -5.86 -11.14
N ARG A 101 13.77 -6.30 -11.24
CA ARG A 101 14.13 -7.73 -11.27
C ARG A 101 13.71 -8.45 -9.98
N LYS A 102 13.94 -7.83 -8.81
CA LYS A 102 13.65 -8.42 -7.50
C LYS A 102 12.15 -8.57 -7.25
N THR A 103 11.36 -7.57 -7.62
CA THR A 103 9.94 -7.49 -7.28
C THR A 103 9.00 -7.92 -8.41
N GLY A 104 9.46 -7.90 -9.65
CA GLY A 104 8.64 -8.10 -10.84
C GLY A 104 7.67 -6.94 -11.12
N MET A 105 7.87 -5.80 -10.44
CA MET A 105 7.06 -4.59 -10.58
C MET A 105 7.78 -3.55 -11.44
N ASN A 106 7.04 -2.71 -12.12
CA ASN A 106 7.61 -1.61 -12.91
C ASN A 106 7.90 -0.37 -12.04
N GLU A 107 7.18 -0.19 -10.93
CA GLU A 107 7.36 0.89 -9.97
C GLU A 107 6.84 0.48 -8.58
N ALA A 108 7.13 1.27 -7.55
CA ALA A 108 6.81 0.99 -6.14
C ALA A 108 5.31 0.99 -5.81
N VAL A 109 4.43 1.21 -6.77
CA VAL A 109 2.98 1.16 -6.60
C VAL A 109 2.31 0.36 -7.71
N VAL A 110 1.35 -0.46 -7.34
CA VAL A 110 0.39 -1.10 -8.25
C VAL A 110 -0.96 -0.43 -8.05
N THR A 111 -1.55 0.07 -9.13
CA THR A 111 -2.91 0.63 -9.13
C THR A 111 -3.83 -0.26 -9.94
N ALA A 112 -5.05 -0.48 -9.49
CA ALA A 112 -5.99 -1.38 -10.13
C ALA A 112 -7.44 -0.99 -9.87
N THR A 113 -8.34 -1.50 -10.70
CA THR A 113 -9.76 -1.62 -10.36
C THR A 113 -10.08 -3.05 -9.99
N GLY A 114 -11.08 -3.23 -9.15
CA GLY A 114 -11.60 -4.53 -8.76
C GLY A 114 -12.89 -4.41 -7.97
N THR A 115 -13.31 -5.52 -7.37
CA THR A 115 -14.41 -5.53 -6.40
C THR A 115 -13.93 -6.06 -5.07
N VAL A 116 -14.52 -5.57 -3.98
CA VAL A 116 -14.33 -6.05 -2.61
C VAL A 116 -15.70 -6.36 -2.05
N GLY A 117 -15.99 -7.63 -1.88
CA GLY A 117 -17.33 -8.08 -1.47
C GLY A 117 -18.45 -7.61 -2.42
N GLY A 118 -18.19 -7.63 -3.73
CA GLY A 118 -19.09 -7.18 -4.79
C GLY A 118 -19.06 -5.66 -5.06
N SER A 119 -18.56 -4.84 -4.14
CA SER A 119 -18.47 -3.38 -4.31
C SER A 119 -17.29 -3.00 -5.22
N ARG A 120 -17.57 -2.32 -6.34
CA ARG A 120 -16.52 -1.84 -7.25
C ARG A 120 -15.71 -0.72 -6.61
N CYS A 121 -14.38 -0.79 -6.75
CA CYS A 121 -13.48 0.23 -6.22
C CYS A 121 -12.22 0.39 -7.08
N VAL A 122 -11.48 1.46 -6.82
CA VAL A 122 -10.10 1.64 -7.26
C VAL A 122 -9.18 1.37 -6.07
N VAL A 123 -8.14 0.57 -6.27
CA VAL A 123 -7.17 0.23 -5.22
C VAL A 123 -5.77 0.55 -5.68
N GLY A 124 -5.00 1.22 -4.83
CA GLY A 124 -3.55 1.43 -4.99
C GLY A 124 -2.80 0.78 -3.84
N VAL A 125 -1.71 0.07 -4.14
CA VAL A 125 -0.89 -0.59 -3.12
C VAL A 125 0.57 -0.24 -3.35
N LEU A 126 1.18 0.46 -2.40
CA LEU A 126 2.63 0.67 -2.37
C LEU A 126 3.33 -0.60 -1.87
N ASP A 127 4.56 -0.81 -2.33
CA ASP A 127 5.36 -1.98 -2.00
C ASP A 127 6.74 -1.55 -1.51
N SER A 128 6.98 -1.72 -0.21
CA SER A 128 8.25 -1.34 0.42
C SER A 128 9.46 -2.14 -0.08
N ARG A 129 9.25 -3.26 -0.76
CA ARG A 129 10.34 -4.06 -1.36
C ARG A 129 10.94 -3.37 -2.59
N PHE A 130 10.20 -2.47 -3.25
CA PHE A 130 10.69 -1.65 -4.35
C PHE A 130 11.20 -0.31 -3.82
N LEU A 131 12.51 -0.17 -3.61
CA LEU A 131 13.17 1.04 -3.10
C LEU A 131 12.46 1.65 -1.87
N MET A 132 12.14 0.81 -0.90
CA MET A 132 11.40 1.19 0.33
C MET A 132 10.01 1.80 0.06
N GLY A 133 9.37 1.46 -1.05
CA GLY A 133 8.06 2.05 -1.39
C GLY A 133 8.10 3.55 -1.66
N SER A 134 9.28 4.11 -1.92
CA SER A 134 9.47 5.56 -1.98
C SER A 134 8.72 6.18 -3.15
N MET A 135 8.11 7.35 -2.88
CA MET A 135 7.31 8.10 -3.84
C MET A 135 8.21 8.81 -4.85
N SER A 136 8.29 8.27 -6.07
CA SER A 136 8.89 8.88 -7.26
C SER A 136 7.86 9.73 -8.01
N ALA A 137 8.32 10.46 -9.02
CA ALA A 137 7.43 11.15 -9.96
C ALA A 137 6.44 10.17 -10.61
N ALA A 138 6.89 8.96 -10.96
CA ALA A 138 6.04 7.92 -11.54
C ALA A 138 5.04 7.34 -10.53
N VAL A 139 5.42 7.17 -9.26
CA VAL A 139 4.50 6.75 -8.19
C VAL A 139 3.40 7.79 -8.00
N GLY A 140 3.79 9.07 -7.87
CA GLY A 140 2.83 10.17 -7.74
C GLY A 140 1.90 10.28 -8.95
N GLU A 141 2.41 10.10 -10.17
CA GLU A 141 1.59 10.05 -11.39
C GLU A 141 0.60 8.90 -11.37
N LYS A 142 1.04 7.66 -11.08
CA LYS A 142 0.15 6.49 -11.01
C LYS A 142 -0.96 6.68 -9.97
N LEU A 143 -0.63 7.23 -8.80
CA LEU A 143 -1.62 7.53 -7.77
C LEU A 143 -2.60 8.61 -8.24
N THR A 144 -2.10 9.71 -8.81
CA THR A 144 -2.95 10.79 -9.35
C THR A 144 -3.92 10.26 -10.40
N LEU A 145 -3.42 9.52 -11.37
CA LEU A 145 -4.26 8.93 -12.43
C LEU A 145 -5.30 7.93 -11.87
N ALA A 146 -4.94 7.18 -10.82
CA ALA A 146 -5.88 6.27 -10.16
C ALA A 146 -6.98 7.04 -9.40
N ILE A 147 -6.63 8.13 -8.70
CA ILE A 147 -7.57 9.02 -8.02
C ILE A 147 -8.53 9.66 -9.03
N GLU A 148 -7.99 10.20 -10.14
CA GLU A 148 -8.78 10.80 -11.21
C GLU A 148 -9.70 9.79 -11.89
N TYR A 149 -9.20 8.56 -12.13
CA TYR A 149 -10.02 7.47 -12.64
C TYR A 149 -11.17 7.12 -11.70
N ALA A 150 -10.90 7.03 -10.39
CA ALA A 150 -11.91 6.79 -9.37
C ALA A 150 -12.97 7.91 -9.39
N GLY A 151 -12.53 9.18 -9.40
CA GLY A 151 -13.40 10.35 -9.47
C GLY A 151 -14.25 10.44 -10.73
N LYS A 152 -13.70 10.07 -11.90
CA LYS A 152 -14.43 10.02 -13.18
C LYS A 152 -15.50 8.94 -13.20
N ASN A 153 -15.21 7.78 -12.61
CA ASN A 153 -16.09 6.63 -12.62
C ASN A 153 -17.00 6.55 -11.37
N LYS A 154 -16.94 7.54 -10.47
CA LYS A 154 -17.69 7.60 -9.21
C LYS A 154 -17.50 6.36 -8.35
N LEU A 155 -16.25 5.88 -8.26
CA LEU A 155 -15.87 4.72 -7.48
C LEU A 155 -15.16 5.13 -6.19
N PRO A 156 -15.34 4.40 -5.07
CA PRO A 156 -14.52 4.58 -3.89
C PRO A 156 -13.06 4.25 -4.18
N LEU A 157 -12.17 4.90 -3.45
CA LEU A 157 -10.73 4.75 -3.53
C LEU A 157 -10.18 4.09 -2.25
N ILE A 158 -9.30 3.12 -2.39
CA ILE A 158 -8.59 2.48 -1.29
C ILE A 158 -7.08 2.54 -1.59
N LEU A 159 -6.29 3.19 -0.75
CA LEU A 159 -4.83 3.24 -0.91
C LEU A 159 -4.12 2.59 0.29
N PHE A 160 -3.27 1.62 0.00
CA PHE A 160 -2.37 1.01 0.97
C PHE A 160 -1.02 1.70 0.91
N ALA A 161 -0.64 2.38 1.97
CA ALA A 161 0.64 3.02 2.12
C ALA A 161 1.65 2.04 2.74
N ALA A 162 2.82 1.90 2.10
CA ALA A 162 3.97 1.14 2.59
C ALA A 162 5.24 1.82 2.07
N SER A 163 5.70 2.89 2.74
CA SER A 163 6.72 3.78 2.17
C SER A 163 7.64 4.41 3.21
N GLY A 164 8.90 4.53 2.85
CA GLY A 164 9.90 5.34 3.57
C GLY A 164 9.86 6.83 3.24
N GLY A 165 8.94 7.31 2.39
CA GLY A 165 8.79 8.72 2.03
C GLY A 165 9.12 9.05 0.58
N ALA A 166 9.56 10.29 0.31
CA ALA A 166 9.92 10.76 -1.02
C ALA A 166 11.19 10.09 -1.56
N ARG A 167 11.27 9.87 -2.87
CA ARG A 167 12.43 9.25 -3.53
C ARG A 167 13.58 10.25 -3.68
N MET A 168 14.60 10.11 -2.82
CA MET A 168 15.72 11.04 -2.75
C MET A 168 16.44 11.27 -4.08
N GLN A 169 16.57 10.23 -4.92
CA GLN A 169 17.25 10.29 -6.21
C GLN A 169 16.55 11.20 -7.23
N GLU A 170 15.28 11.51 -7.01
CA GLU A 170 14.51 12.41 -7.88
C GLU A 170 14.37 13.82 -7.29
N GLY A 171 15.02 14.11 -6.16
CA GLY A 171 15.08 15.43 -5.55
C GLY A 171 13.71 16.10 -5.41
N ILE A 172 13.63 17.37 -5.83
CA ILE A 172 12.40 18.18 -5.76
C ILE A 172 11.22 17.56 -6.53
N LEU A 173 11.48 16.80 -7.59
CA LEU A 173 10.41 16.17 -8.38
C LEU A 173 9.61 15.17 -7.55
N SER A 174 10.28 14.44 -6.65
CA SER A 174 9.60 13.54 -5.72
C SER A 174 8.80 14.30 -4.65
N LEU A 175 9.30 15.43 -4.16
CA LEU A 175 8.58 16.26 -3.18
C LEU A 175 7.32 16.90 -3.79
N MET A 176 7.37 17.31 -5.04
CA MET A 176 6.21 17.85 -5.75
C MET A 176 5.06 16.84 -5.89
N GLN A 177 5.32 15.54 -5.78
CA GLN A 177 4.27 14.53 -5.81
C GLN A 177 3.34 14.60 -4.58
N MET A 178 3.83 15.10 -3.46
CA MET A 178 2.98 15.37 -2.28
C MET A 178 1.86 16.35 -2.63
N ALA A 179 2.20 17.50 -3.18
CA ALA A 179 1.21 18.50 -3.61
C ALA A 179 0.29 17.95 -4.73
N LYS A 180 0.84 17.21 -5.69
CA LYS A 180 0.11 16.65 -6.82
C LYS A 180 -0.97 15.65 -6.37
N THR A 181 -0.61 14.69 -5.53
CA THR A 181 -1.55 13.69 -5.01
C THR A 181 -2.60 14.32 -4.09
N SER A 182 -2.20 15.27 -3.24
CA SER A 182 -3.12 16.01 -2.37
C SER A 182 -4.13 16.84 -3.16
N ALA A 183 -3.69 17.53 -4.22
CA ALA A 183 -4.59 18.28 -5.11
C ALA A 183 -5.58 17.35 -5.86
N ALA A 184 -5.13 16.16 -6.25
CA ALA A 184 -6.02 15.17 -6.87
C ALA A 184 -7.08 14.66 -5.88
N LEU A 185 -6.69 14.41 -4.62
CA LEU A 185 -7.61 14.01 -3.55
C LEU A 185 -8.59 15.12 -3.17
N ALA A 186 -8.16 16.38 -3.14
CA ALA A 186 -9.08 17.51 -2.92
C ALA A 186 -10.19 17.51 -3.95
N ARG A 187 -9.87 17.42 -5.25
CA ARG A 187 -10.86 17.32 -6.33
C ARG A 187 -11.72 16.06 -6.27
N PHE A 188 -11.18 14.98 -5.70
CA PHE A 188 -11.93 13.74 -5.47
C PHE A 188 -12.94 13.91 -4.34
N SER A 189 -12.53 14.52 -3.22
CA SER A 189 -13.39 14.81 -2.07
C SER A 189 -14.55 15.75 -2.41
N GLU A 190 -14.33 16.79 -3.26
CA GLU A 190 -15.38 17.68 -3.77
C GLU A 190 -16.53 16.91 -4.46
N LYS A 191 -16.28 15.70 -4.94
CA LYS A 191 -17.32 14.84 -5.55
C LYS A 191 -18.10 14.01 -4.55
N GLY A 192 -17.80 14.13 -3.25
CA GLY A 192 -18.43 13.35 -2.17
C GLY A 192 -18.17 11.84 -2.30
N LEU A 193 -16.98 11.45 -2.74
CA LEU A 193 -16.58 10.06 -2.93
C LEU A 193 -15.68 9.59 -1.80
N LEU A 194 -15.86 8.35 -1.36
CA LEU A 194 -15.15 7.76 -0.23
C LEU A 194 -13.68 7.45 -0.57
N TYR A 195 -12.76 7.94 0.25
CA TYR A 195 -11.36 7.55 0.26
C TYR A 195 -10.99 6.84 1.57
N ILE A 196 -10.58 5.57 1.49
CA ILE A 196 -10.05 4.79 2.62
C ILE A 196 -8.54 4.71 2.46
N SER A 197 -7.81 5.24 3.44
CA SER A 197 -6.35 5.08 3.56
C SER A 197 -6.03 3.94 4.51
N VAL A 198 -5.14 3.04 4.11
CA VAL A 198 -4.67 1.91 4.93
C VAL A 198 -3.17 2.03 5.13
N LEU A 199 -2.76 2.36 6.35
CA LEU A 199 -1.36 2.60 6.72
C LEU A 199 -0.71 1.28 7.12
N THR A 200 0.36 0.90 6.43
CA THR A 200 1.12 -0.33 6.75
C THR A 200 2.58 0.00 7.06
N ASP A 201 3.32 -0.96 7.57
CA ASP A 201 4.71 -0.76 8.01
C ASP A 201 5.70 -0.75 6.83
N PRO A 202 6.55 0.32 6.70
CA PRO A 202 6.42 1.64 7.31
C PRO A 202 5.57 2.59 6.46
N THR A 203 4.99 3.63 7.07
CA THR A 203 4.41 4.77 6.37
C THR A 203 5.00 6.05 6.95
N THR A 204 5.99 6.64 6.25
CA THR A 204 6.79 7.76 6.80
C THR A 204 7.05 8.85 5.77
N GLY A 205 7.56 9.97 6.25
CA GLY A 205 8.03 11.10 5.44
C GLY A 205 6.94 11.74 4.59
N GLY A 206 7.29 12.09 3.36
CA GLY A 206 6.38 12.75 2.43
C GLY A 206 5.11 11.96 2.08
N VAL A 207 5.11 10.63 2.25
CA VAL A 207 3.92 9.81 2.03
C VAL A 207 2.92 10.02 3.16
N THR A 208 3.35 9.98 4.42
CA THR A 208 2.49 10.31 5.57
C THR A 208 1.99 11.75 5.47
N ALA A 209 2.86 12.71 5.17
CA ALA A 209 2.50 14.12 5.07
C ALA A 209 1.72 14.50 3.79
N SER A 210 1.19 13.53 3.07
CA SER A 210 0.39 13.76 1.86
C SER A 210 -0.80 12.78 1.79
N PHE A 211 -0.94 12.03 0.74
CA PHE A 211 -2.12 11.21 0.49
C PHE A 211 -2.46 10.22 1.62
N ALA A 212 -1.46 9.71 2.37
CA ALA A 212 -1.71 8.71 3.39
C ALA A 212 -2.55 9.23 4.58
N SER A 213 -2.45 10.51 4.92
CA SER A 213 -3.20 11.15 6.01
C SER A 213 -4.46 11.91 5.54
N LEU A 214 -4.86 11.76 4.29
CA LEU A 214 -6.01 12.47 3.70
C LEU A 214 -7.23 11.56 3.46
N GLY A 215 -7.25 10.37 4.06
CA GLY A 215 -8.40 9.47 4.00
C GLY A 215 -9.61 10.03 4.75
N ASP A 216 -10.82 9.81 4.21
CA ASP A 216 -12.05 10.02 4.98
C ASP A 216 -12.14 8.99 6.13
N ILE A 217 -11.52 7.82 5.92
CA ILE A 217 -11.32 6.78 6.93
C ILE A 217 -9.86 6.33 6.82
N ILE A 218 -9.16 6.36 7.95
CA ILE A 218 -7.75 5.97 8.05
C ILE A 218 -7.62 4.72 8.92
N LEU A 219 -7.29 3.61 8.29
CA LEU A 219 -7.02 2.34 8.96
C LEU A 219 -5.52 2.13 9.07
N ALA A 220 -5.06 1.40 10.08
CA ALA A 220 -3.67 0.98 10.20
C ALA A 220 -3.55 -0.51 10.52
N GLU A 221 -2.45 -1.15 10.07
CA GLU A 221 -2.10 -2.49 10.54
C GLU A 221 -1.45 -2.40 11.93
N PRO A 222 -1.63 -3.42 12.81
CA PRO A 222 -1.02 -3.46 14.14
C PRO A 222 0.50 -3.27 14.09
N GLY A 223 1.01 -2.43 14.98
CA GLY A 223 2.43 -2.15 15.15
C GLY A 223 3.10 -1.42 13.99
N ALA A 224 2.36 -0.95 12.99
CA ALA A 224 2.92 -0.22 11.85
C ALA A 224 3.61 1.07 12.30
N LEU A 225 4.81 1.34 11.77
CA LEU A 225 5.51 2.60 11.97
C LEU A 225 4.87 3.68 11.09
N ILE A 226 4.28 4.69 11.73
CA ILE A 226 3.56 5.79 11.06
C ILE A 226 4.08 7.11 11.64
N GLY A 227 4.73 7.91 10.81
CA GLY A 227 5.29 9.19 11.26
C GLY A 227 5.92 10.00 10.14
N PHE A 228 6.31 11.24 10.43
CA PHE A 228 7.01 12.05 9.43
C PHE A 228 8.51 11.72 9.41
N ALA A 229 9.23 12.04 10.47
CA ALA A 229 10.62 11.67 10.60
C ALA A 229 10.74 10.24 11.17
N GLY A 230 11.57 9.41 10.57
CA GLY A 230 11.85 8.07 11.11
C GLY A 230 12.61 8.15 12.45
N PRO A 231 12.51 7.12 13.32
CA PRO A 231 13.13 7.11 14.63
C PRO A 231 14.63 7.43 14.62
N ARG A 232 15.38 6.92 13.64
CA ARG A 232 16.82 7.20 13.48
C ARG A 232 17.11 8.68 13.23
N VAL A 233 16.29 9.34 12.40
CA VAL A 233 16.45 10.76 12.09
C VAL A 233 16.19 11.59 13.34
N ILE A 234 15.15 11.26 14.10
CA ILE A 234 14.81 11.97 15.35
C ILE A 234 15.96 11.81 16.35
N GLN A 235 16.41 10.58 16.60
CA GLN A 235 17.52 10.31 17.53
C GLN A 235 18.81 11.04 17.14
N GLN A 236 19.15 11.05 15.84
CA GLN A 236 20.34 11.75 15.35
C GLN A 236 20.23 13.28 15.41
N THR A 237 19.01 13.82 15.34
CA THR A 237 18.79 15.28 15.31
C THR A 237 18.68 15.88 16.71
N ILE A 238 17.95 15.23 17.61
CA ILE A 238 17.71 15.75 18.97
C ILE A 238 18.49 15.00 20.07
N GLY A 239 19.14 13.87 19.73
CA GLY A 239 19.95 13.10 20.68
C GLY A 239 19.16 12.32 21.74
N GLU A 240 17.83 12.27 21.64
CA GLU A 240 16.97 11.62 22.62
C GLU A 240 16.50 10.24 22.16
N THR A 241 16.25 9.36 23.14
CA THR A 241 15.62 8.07 22.90
C THR A 241 14.10 8.25 22.87
N LEU A 242 13.45 7.75 21.83
CA LEU A 242 11.99 7.84 21.71
C LEU A 242 11.29 6.97 22.74
N PRO A 243 10.13 7.41 23.28
CA PRO A 243 9.30 6.59 24.14
C PRO A 243 8.90 5.27 23.46
N GLU A 244 8.70 4.23 24.27
CA GLU A 244 8.19 2.95 23.76
C GLU A 244 6.82 3.14 23.11
N GLY A 245 6.61 2.50 21.96
CA GLY A 245 5.37 2.63 21.19
C GLY A 245 5.20 3.90 20.40
N PHE A 246 6.11 4.89 20.54
CA PHE A 246 6.03 6.14 19.79
C PHE A 246 6.00 5.90 18.27
N GLN A 247 5.14 6.62 17.56
CA GLN A 247 4.89 6.47 16.12
C GLN A 247 4.35 5.09 15.69
N ARG A 248 3.87 4.23 16.61
CA ARG A 248 3.17 3.02 16.24
C ARG A 248 1.70 3.29 15.93
N SER A 249 1.07 2.41 15.18
CA SER A 249 -0.35 2.53 14.81
C SER A 249 -1.27 2.71 16.00
N GLU A 250 -1.00 2.03 17.11
CA GLU A 250 -1.74 2.15 18.38
C GLU A 250 -1.62 3.54 18.96
N PHE A 251 -0.40 4.10 19.00
CA PHE A 251 -0.15 5.47 19.42
C PHE A 251 -0.89 6.47 18.52
N GLN A 252 -0.87 6.27 17.21
CA GLN A 252 -1.56 7.15 16.25
C GLN A 252 -3.09 7.10 16.44
N MET A 253 -3.64 5.93 16.77
CA MET A 253 -5.06 5.77 17.07
C MET A 253 -5.45 6.48 18.38
N GLU A 254 -4.64 6.35 19.44
CA GLU A 254 -4.86 7.05 20.72
C GLU A 254 -4.83 8.58 20.57
N HIS A 255 -4.06 9.09 19.59
CA HIS A 255 -3.94 10.52 19.31
C HIS A 255 -4.87 11.01 18.18
N GLY A 256 -5.79 10.19 17.71
CA GLY A 256 -6.82 10.56 16.75
C GLY A 256 -6.35 10.72 15.30
N PHE A 257 -5.16 10.21 14.93
CA PHE A 257 -4.66 10.21 13.55
C PHE A 257 -5.06 8.96 12.76
N VAL A 258 -5.53 7.92 13.43
CA VAL A 258 -5.99 6.65 12.85
C VAL A 258 -7.33 6.31 13.47
N ASP A 259 -8.32 5.97 12.65
CA ASP A 259 -9.68 5.64 13.12
C ASP A 259 -9.75 4.23 13.70
N ALA A 260 -8.97 3.29 13.16
CA ALA A 260 -8.91 1.93 13.71
C ALA A 260 -7.61 1.22 13.34
N VAL A 261 -7.11 0.42 14.29
CA VAL A 261 -6.03 -0.56 14.05
C VAL A 261 -6.68 -1.90 13.72
N VAL A 262 -6.45 -2.41 12.51
CA VAL A 262 -7.14 -3.58 11.96
C VAL A 262 -6.14 -4.67 11.61
N PRO A 263 -6.19 -5.84 12.26
CA PRO A 263 -5.37 -6.99 11.89
C PRO A 263 -5.62 -7.41 10.43
N ARG A 264 -4.57 -7.87 9.79
CA ARG A 264 -4.59 -8.19 8.35
C ARG A 264 -5.65 -9.23 7.96
N LYS A 265 -5.94 -10.18 8.86
CA LYS A 265 -6.98 -11.19 8.68
C LYS A 265 -8.39 -10.61 8.62
N ASP A 266 -8.63 -9.50 9.33
CA ASP A 266 -9.95 -8.86 9.47
C ASP A 266 -10.14 -7.70 8.48
N LEU A 267 -9.06 -7.32 7.78
CA LEU A 267 -9.03 -6.12 6.95
C LEU A 267 -10.01 -6.19 5.76
N ARG A 268 -10.08 -7.35 5.08
CA ARG A 268 -11.00 -7.52 3.95
C ARG A 268 -12.46 -7.34 4.39
N ASP A 269 -12.87 -7.94 5.49
CA ASP A 269 -14.23 -7.85 6.01
C ASP A 269 -14.56 -6.44 6.51
N THR A 270 -13.57 -5.75 7.09
CA THR A 270 -13.69 -4.34 7.46
C THR A 270 -13.92 -3.47 6.23
N LEU A 271 -13.14 -3.65 5.17
CA LEU A 271 -13.33 -2.92 3.92
C LEU A 271 -14.70 -3.21 3.27
N ILE A 272 -15.17 -4.45 3.30
CA ILE A 272 -16.52 -4.81 2.80
C ILE A 272 -17.59 -4.03 3.57
N ARG A 273 -17.50 -3.97 4.91
CA ARG A 273 -18.46 -3.23 5.73
C ARG A 273 -18.44 -1.74 5.42
N LEU A 274 -17.25 -1.12 5.36
CA LEU A 274 -17.10 0.29 5.07
C LEU A 274 -17.65 0.66 3.68
N LEU A 275 -17.33 -0.13 2.66
CA LEU A 275 -17.84 0.09 1.31
C LEU A 275 -19.36 -0.04 1.22
N LYS A 276 -19.96 -0.97 1.96
CA LYS A 276 -21.42 -1.12 2.02
C LYS A 276 -22.09 0.05 2.75
N LEU A 277 -21.53 0.51 3.85
CA LEU A 277 -22.07 1.64 4.63
C LEU A 277 -22.07 2.96 3.85
N HIS A 278 -21.03 3.18 3.05
CA HIS A 278 -20.86 4.40 2.24
C HIS A 278 -21.28 4.21 0.79
N GLY A 279 -21.62 3.01 0.37
CA GLY A 279 -22.24 2.76 -0.94
C GLY A 279 -23.58 3.49 -0.98
N LYS A 280 -23.86 4.21 -2.06
CA LYS A 280 -25.25 4.67 -2.31
C LYS A 280 -26.09 3.40 -2.39
N GLY A 281 -26.93 3.16 -1.38
CA GLY A 281 -27.83 2.04 -1.35
C GLY A 281 -28.53 1.92 -2.70
N GLU A 282 -28.55 0.74 -3.28
CA GLU A 282 -29.52 0.43 -4.31
C GLU A 282 -30.86 0.77 -3.68
N ARG A 283 -31.49 1.86 -4.16
CA ARG A 283 -32.89 2.11 -3.84
C ARG A 283 -33.62 0.91 -4.45
N HIS A 284 -33.98 -0.03 -3.61
CA HIS A 284 -35.02 -0.98 -3.98
C HIS A 284 -36.27 -0.15 -4.28
N VAL A 285 -36.51 0.08 -5.56
CA VAL A 285 -37.80 0.57 -6.09
C VAL A 285 -38.70 -0.64 -6.22
#